data_1437f0941a2e71bdb3f01b300eb043fe
#
_entry.id   1437f0941a2e71bdb3f01b300eb043fe
#
_cell.length_a   1.000
_cell.length_b   1.000
_cell.length_c   1.000
_cell.angle_alpha   90.00
_cell.angle_beta   90.00
_cell.angle_gamma   90.00
#
_symmetry.space_group_name_H-M   'P 1'
#
loop_
_entity.id
_entity.type
_entity.pdbx_description
1 polymer ?
#
loop_
_entity_poly.entity_id
_entity_poly.type
_entity_poly.pdbx_seq_one_letter_code
_entity_poly.pdbx_strand_id
1 'polypeptide(L)'
;MKESPDESYYRILIDRSQEEIVAKLGELKAAIEKGELKPWEFQGMKAIWFGRHLYQPLLYLDSNVVEISPAPLNRGERLFVEDLKAFHDGHAGFFDGKELYLLRNLSKGRGVGFFEAGNFHPDFILWLLAAGRQHVIFVDPKGIRNLGPSDPKIQFHETIKEIEQRLGDANVLLQSFIVSNTPSHTMRMLWNMDKADMQQCHILFQEEDKDTYVRSMLSIVADLSATTTQ
;
A
#
# COMPACT_ATOMS: atom_id res chain seq x y z
N MET A 1 -24.99 10.98 -20.09
CA MET A 1 -23.84 11.00 -19.16
C MET A 1 -24.10 9.88 -18.17
N LYS A 2 -23.35 8.76 -18.20
CA LYS A 2 -23.46 7.74 -17.17
C LYS A 2 -22.80 8.33 -15.93
N GLU A 3 -23.58 8.51 -14.87
CA GLU A 3 -23.04 8.87 -13.55
C GLU A 3 -21.97 7.86 -13.18
N SER A 4 -20.77 8.35 -12.86
CA SER A 4 -19.70 7.54 -12.29
C SER A 4 -20.26 6.97 -10.99
N PRO A 5 -20.22 5.64 -10.77
CA PRO A 5 -20.68 5.11 -9.49
C PRO A 5 -19.84 5.76 -8.40
N ASP A 6 -20.50 6.21 -7.35
CA ASP A 6 -19.87 6.74 -6.14
C ASP A 6 -18.89 5.69 -5.61
N GLU A 7 -17.58 5.97 -5.72
CA GLU A 7 -16.50 5.03 -5.43
C GLU A 7 -16.29 4.81 -3.93
N SER A 8 -17.10 5.45 -3.10
CA SER A 8 -17.13 5.24 -1.65
C SER A 8 -17.71 3.87 -1.24
N TYR A 9 -18.24 3.09 -2.18
CA TYR A 9 -18.88 1.81 -1.89
C TYR A 9 -18.29 0.66 -2.73
N TYR A 10 -18.09 -0.48 -2.08
CA TYR A 10 -17.89 -1.73 -2.80
C TYR A 10 -19.19 -2.25 -3.39
N ARG A 11 -19.15 -2.63 -4.65
CA ARG A 11 -20.20 -3.41 -5.29
C ARG A 11 -19.76 -4.86 -5.33
N ILE A 12 -20.56 -5.75 -4.75
CA ILE A 12 -20.27 -7.18 -4.68
C ILE A 12 -21.33 -7.91 -5.50
N LEU A 13 -20.90 -8.65 -6.52
CA LEU A 13 -21.75 -9.50 -7.36
C LEU A 13 -21.54 -10.96 -6.95
N ILE A 14 -22.64 -11.65 -6.68
CA ILE A 14 -22.64 -13.02 -6.19
C ILE A 14 -23.72 -13.79 -6.95
N ASP A 15 -23.44 -15.05 -7.30
CA ASP A 15 -24.47 -15.95 -7.78
C ASP A 15 -25.50 -16.21 -6.67
N ARG A 16 -26.78 -16.19 -7.01
CA ARG A 16 -27.89 -16.40 -6.06
C ARG A 16 -27.87 -17.76 -5.39
N SER A 17 -27.24 -18.77 -6.01
CA SER A 17 -27.06 -20.10 -5.42
C SER A 17 -26.12 -20.13 -4.22
N GLN A 18 -25.34 -19.06 -4.00
CA GLN A 18 -24.38 -18.91 -2.89
C GLN A 18 -25.05 -18.31 -1.64
N GLU A 19 -26.11 -18.95 -1.14
CA GLU A 19 -26.95 -18.41 -0.05
C GLU A 19 -26.15 -18.11 1.22
N GLU A 20 -25.16 -18.95 1.57
CA GLU A 20 -24.34 -18.75 2.77
C GLU A 20 -23.45 -17.51 2.63
N ILE A 21 -22.84 -17.29 1.46
CA ILE A 21 -22.03 -16.10 1.19
C ILE A 21 -22.89 -14.83 1.26
N VAL A 22 -24.09 -14.88 0.68
CA VAL A 22 -25.05 -13.76 0.71
C VAL A 22 -25.42 -13.41 2.14
N ALA A 23 -25.70 -14.41 2.98
CA ALA A 23 -26.04 -14.20 4.40
C ALA A 23 -24.85 -13.57 5.16
N LYS A 24 -23.63 -14.08 4.99
CA LYS A 24 -22.41 -13.58 5.66
C LYS A 24 -22.04 -12.15 5.23
N LEU A 25 -22.21 -11.82 3.96
CA LEU A 25 -22.04 -10.44 3.51
C LEU A 25 -23.13 -9.50 4.02
N GLY A 26 -24.34 -10.01 4.21
CA GLY A 26 -25.41 -9.29 4.90
C GLY A 26 -25.04 -8.96 6.35
N GLU A 27 -24.46 -9.90 7.08
CA GLU A 27 -23.94 -9.67 8.43
C GLU A 27 -22.84 -8.60 8.45
N LEU A 28 -21.86 -8.68 7.51
CA LEU A 28 -20.80 -7.68 7.37
C LEU A 28 -21.38 -6.29 7.09
N LYS A 29 -22.32 -6.19 6.14
CA LYS A 29 -22.99 -4.93 5.83
C LYS A 29 -23.66 -4.33 7.06
N ALA A 30 -24.43 -5.14 7.79
CA ALA A 30 -25.12 -4.69 9.00
C ALA A 30 -24.15 -4.24 10.10
N ALA A 31 -22.99 -4.90 10.25
CA ALA A 31 -21.93 -4.50 11.19
C ALA A 31 -21.34 -3.14 10.79
N ILE A 32 -21.06 -2.92 9.50
CA ILE A 32 -20.57 -1.64 8.97
C ILE A 32 -21.56 -0.51 9.25
N GLU A 33 -22.84 -0.73 8.95
CA GLU A 33 -23.91 0.26 9.18
C GLU A 33 -24.08 0.63 10.66
N LYS A 34 -23.76 -0.29 11.57
CA LYS A 34 -23.75 -0.05 13.03
C LYS A 34 -22.45 0.53 13.57
N GLY A 35 -21.42 0.69 12.73
CA GLY A 35 -20.11 1.12 13.16
C GLY A 35 -19.31 0.05 13.94
N GLU A 36 -19.68 -1.21 13.84
CA GLU A 36 -19.00 -2.34 14.47
C GLU A 36 -17.80 -2.76 13.64
N LEU A 37 -16.65 -2.14 13.88
CA LEU A 37 -15.41 -2.34 13.10
C LEU A 37 -14.63 -3.56 13.64
N LYS A 38 -15.13 -4.78 13.41
CA LYS A 38 -14.48 -6.03 13.82
C LYS A 38 -13.86 -6.75 12.63
N PRO A 39 -12.72 -7.44 12.81
CA PRO A 39 -12.19 -8.31 11.78
C PRO A 39 -13.26 -9.30 11.31
N TRP A 40 -13.38 -9.44 10.00
CA TRP A 40 -14.33 -10.34 9.38
C TRP A 40 -13.62 -11.17 8.29
N GLU A 41 -13.83 -12.47 8.31
CA GLU A 41 -13.26 -13.39 7.33
C GLU A 41 -14.25 -14.54 7.07
N PHE A 42 -14.45 -14.88 5.80
CA PHE A 42 -15.31 -15.98 5.39
C PHE A 42 -14.97 -16.45 3.97
N GLN A 43 -14.72 -17.75 3.76
CA GLN A 43 -14.49 -18.40 2.45
C GLN A 43 -13.56 -17.62 1.51
N GLY A 44 -12.36 -17.25 1.98
CA GLY A 44 -11.37 -16.52 1.18
C GLY A 44 -11.64 -15.02 1.03
N MET A 45 -12.71 -14.50 1.64
CA MET A 45 -12.96 -13.07 1.74
C MET A 45 -12.54 -12.56 3.11
N LYS A 46 -11.98 -11.34 3.16
CA LYS A 46 -11.57 -10.69 4.40
C LYS A 46 -11.86 -9.20 4.36
N ALA A 47 -12.40 -8.66 5.44
CA ALA A 47 -12.51 -7.23 5.65
C ALA A 47 -11.44 -6.78 6.66
N ILE A 48 -10.58 -5.87 6.25
CA ILE A 48 -9.48 -5.35 7.05
C ILE A 48 -9.84 -3.93 7.49
N TRP A 49 -9.79 -3.71 8.79
CA TRP A 49 -10.03 -2.42 9.42
C TRP A 49 -8.71 -1.84 9.88
N PHE A 50 -8.33 -0.73 9.28
CA PHE A 50 -7.17 0.04 9.69
C PHE A 50 -7.59 1.51 9.84
N GLY A 51 -7.67 1.99 11.08
CA GLY A 51 -8.19 3.32 11.41
C GLY A 51 -7.39 4.49 10.80
N ARG A 52 -6.27 4.19 10.15
CA ARG A 52 -5.45 5.15 9.42
C ARG A 52 -5.70 5.13 7.91
N HIS A 53 -6.53 4.21 7.42
CA HIS A 53 -6.96 4.20 6.03
C HIS A 53 -8.13 5.18 5.84
N LEU A 54 -8.08 5.98 4.76
CA LEU A 54 -9.07 7.02 4.51
C LEU A 54 -10.44 6.45 4.15
N TYR A 55 -10.49 5.23 3.58
CA TYR A 55 -11.71 4.53 3.23
C TYR A 55 -11.76 3.16 3.89
N GLN A 56 -12.86 2.81 4.53
CA GLN A 56 -13.03 1.57 5.31
C GLN A 56 -14.24 0.78 4.83
N PRO A 57 -14.18 -0.54 4.90
CA PRO A 57 -13.03 -1.40 5.11
C PRO A 57 -12.20 -1.60 3.82
N LEU A 58 -11.00 -2.17 3.96
CA LEU A 58 -10.27 -2.74 2.84
C LEU A 58 -10.71 -4.20 2.65
N LEU A 59 -11.15 -4.56 1.45
CA LEU A 59 -11.56 -5.93 1.15
C LEU A 59 -10.45 -6.69 0.43
N TYR A 60 -10.20 -7.89 0.89
CA TYR A 60 -9.40 -8.91 0.22
C TYR A 60 -10.30 -10.04 -0.26
N LEU A 61 -10.00 -10.59 -1.42
CA LEU A 61 -10.71 -11.71 -2.01
C LEU A 61 -9.74 -12.73 -2.59
N ASP A 62 -9.87 -13.97 -2.14
CA ASP A 62 -9.23 -15.15 -2.72
C ASP A 62 -10.31 -16.17 -3.05
N SER A 63 -11.17 -15.84 -4.02
CA SER A 63 -12.31 -16.64 -4.44
C SER A 63 -12.72 -16.28 -5.86
N ASN A 64 -13.19 -17.26 -6.61
CA ASN A 64 -13.67 -17.09 -7.98
C ASN A 64 -15.22 -17.04 -8.08
N VAL A 65 -15.93 -17.14 -6.96
CA VAL A 65 -17.41 -17.16 -6.93
C VAL A 65 -18.02 -15.79 -6.62
N VAL A 66 -17.18 -14.80 -6.36
CA VAL A 66 -17.58 -13.44 -6.02
C VAL A 66 -16.78 -12.45 -6.86
N GLU A 67 -17.45 -11.45 -7.41
CA GLU A 67 -16.81 -10.30 -8.05
C GLU A 67 -16.97 -9.05 -7.19
N ILE A 68 -15.88 -8.32 -6.97
CA ILE A 68 -15.87 -7.09 -6.18
C ILE A 68 -15.36 -5.92 -7.01
N SER A 69 -16.08 -4.79 -6.97
CA SER A 69 -15.67 -3.54 -7.61
C SER A 69 -15.78 -2.38 -6.61
N PRO A 70 -14.78 -1.49 -6.49
CA PRO A 70 -13.46 -1.58 -7.10
C PRO A 70 -12.72 -2.88 -6.72
N ALA A 71 -11.70 -3.25 -7.51
CA ALA A 71 -10.99 -4.51 -7.32
C ALA A 71 -10.51 -4.69 -5.86
N PRO A 72 -10.71 -5.86 -5.23
CA PRO A 72 -10.23 -6.11 -3.87
C PRO A 72 -8.70 -6.15 -3.82
N LEU A 73 -8.14 -6.17 -2.61
CA LEU A 73 -6.72 -6.37 -2.40
C LEU A 73 -6.29 -7.72 -2.96
N ASN A 74 -5.13 -7.79 -3.59
CA ASN A 74 -4.43 -9.03 -3.85
C ASN A 74 -3.65 -9.50 -2.60
N ARG A 75 -3.00 -10.67 -2.68
CA ARG A 75 -2.26 -11.24 -1.54
C ARG A 75 -1.14 -10.31 -1.05
N GLY A 76 -0.33 -9.75 -1.95
CA GLY A 76 0.79 -8.87 -1.58
C GLY A 76 0.31 -7.57 -0.94
N GLU A 77 -0.73 -6.97 -1.53
CA GLU A 77 -1.37 -5.77 -1.00
C GLU A 77 -1.98 -6.03 0.39
N ARG A 78 -2.66 -7.17 0.57
CA ARG A 78 -3.23 -7.57 1.87
C ARG A 78 -2.16 -7.68 2.94
N LEU A 79 -1.10 -8.44 2.66
CA LEU A 79 0.00 -8.63 3.60
C LEU A 79 0.66 -7.29 3.99
N PHE A 80 0.86 -6.39 3.01
CA PHE A 80 1.39 -5.06 3.29
C PHE A 80 0.52 -4.26 4.26
N VAL A 81 -0.80 -4.26 4.06
CA VAL A 81 -1.73 -3.55 4.95
C VAL A 81 -1.74 -4.17 6.35
N GLU A 82 -1.72 -5.52 6.45
CA GLU A 82 -1.68 -6.23 7.72
C GLU A 82 -0.37 -5.95 8.48
N ASP A 83 0.78 -5.98 7.79
CA ASP A 83 2.08 -5.69 8.38
C ASP A 83 2.19 -4.22 8.83
N LEU A 84 1.71 -3.28 8.01
CA LEU A 84 1.68 -1.86 8.37
C LEU A 84 0.79 -1.61 9.59
N LYS A 85 -0.39 -2.25 9.63
CA LYS A 85 -1.28 -2.18 10.78
C LYS A 85 -0.64 -2.76 12.04
N ALA A 86 -0.04 -3.95 11.93
CA ALA A 86 0.62 -4.60 13.06
C ALA A 86 1.79 -3.75 13.59
N PHE A 87 2.58 -3.15 12.70
CA PHE A 87 3.64 -2.22 13.09
C PHE A 87 3.10 -0.98 13.79
N HIS A 88 2.04 -0.36 13.25
CA HIS A 88 1.41 0.81 13.85
C HIS A 88 0.87 0.51 15.25
N ASP A 89 0.14 -0.59 15.40
CA ASP A 89 -0.49 -0.97 16.66
C ASP A 89 0.55 -1.42 17.72
N GLY A 90 1.65 -2.05 17.27
CA GLY A 90 2.69 -2.57 18.15
C GLY A 90 3.79 -1.56 18.54
N HIS A 91 3.87 -0.41 17.89
CA HIS A 91 4.96 0.55 18.07
C HIS A 91 4.46 1.98 18.30
N ALA A 92 3.55 2.18 19.26
CA ALA A 92 2.98 3.49 19.54
C ALA A 92 4.04 4.58 19.74
N GLY A 93 5.13 4.29 20.47
CA GLY A 93 6.22 5.25 20.70
C GLY A 93 6.97 5.68 19.41
N PHE A 94 6.94 4.88 18.33
CA PHE A 94 7.49 5.30 17.04
C PHE A 94 6.68 6.46 16.43
N PHE A 95 5.38 6.49 16.74
CA PHE A 95 4.45 7.49 16.21
C PHE A 95 4.22 8.68 17.15
N ASP A 96 4.97 8.79 18.26
CA ASP A 96 4.89 9.95 19.13
C ASP A 96 5.22 11.24 18.35
N GLY A 97 4.28 12.17 18.33
CA GLY A 97 4.40 13.42 17.54
C GLY A 97 4.31 13.23 16.02
N LYS A 98 3.85 12.06 15.56
CA LYS A 98 3.66 11.75 14.14
C LYS A 98 2.25 11.23 13.87
N GLU A 99 1.77 11.51 12.68
CA GLU A 99 0.48 10.99 12.21
C GLU A 99 0.70 10.22 10.92
N LEU A 100 0.16 9.00 10.85
CA LEU A 100 0.21 8.16 9.67
C LEU A 100 -1.18 8.08 9.03
N TYR A 101 -1.24 8.25 7.72
CA TYR A 101 -2.42 7.99 6.91
C TYR A 101 -2.09 7.06 5.75
N LEU A 102 -3.04 6.23 5.36
CA LEU A 102 -2.96 5.32 4.22
C LEU A 102 -4.11 5.58 3.25
N LEU A 103 -3.80 5.58 1.96
CA LEU A 103 -4.78 5.54 0.89
C LEU A 103 -4.43 4.39 -0.06
N ARG A 104 -5.38 3.52 -0.33
CA ARG A 104 -5.30 2.63 -1.47
C ARG A 104 -5.53 3.44 -2.74
N ASN A 105 -4.53 3.48 -3.60
CA ASN A 105 -4.59 4.23 -4.85
C ASN A 105 -5.42 3.47 -5.90
N LEU A 106 -6.06 4.24 -6.78
CA LEU A 106 -6.80 3.69 -7.90
C LEU A 106 -5.94 3.69 -9.16
N SER A 107 -5.96 2.60 -9.91
CA SER A 107 -5.28 2.48 -11.19
C SER A 107 -6.12 3.05 -12.34
N LYS A 108 -5.53 3.14 -13.55
CA LYS A 108 -6.24 3.42 -14.81
C LYS A 108 -6.92 4.79 -14.89
N GLY A 109 -6.15 5.87 -14.57
CA GLY A 109 -6.61 7.25 -14.81
C GLY A 109 -7.56 7.83 -13.78
N ARG A 110 -7.78 7.14 -12.66
CA ARG A 110 -8.63 7.58 -11.55
C ARG A 110 -7.85 7.93 -10.28
N GLY A 111 -6.62 7.43 -10.16
CA GLY A 111 -5.72 7.69 -9.05
C GLY A 111 -4.48 8.45 -9.46
N VAL A 112 -3.53 8.54 -8.53
CA VAL A 112 -2.21 9.15 -8.77
C VAL A 112 -1.37 8.20 -9.61
N GLY A 113 -0.77 8.74 -10.68
CA GLY A 113 0.12 8.01 -11.56
C GLY A 113 1.22 8.91 -12.11
N PHE A 114 2.32 8.30 -12.54
CA PHE A 114 3.52 8.99 -12.97
C PHE A 114 3.89 8.59 -14.40
N PHE A 115 3.71 9.51 -15.34
CA PHE A 115 4.05 9.29 -16.75
C PHE A 115 5.55 9.06 -16.94
N GLU A 116 6.38 9.80 -16.21
CA GLU A 116 7.85 9.72 -16.25
C GLU A 116 8.38 8.35 -15.82
N ALA A 117 7.60 7.59 -15.04
CA ALA A 117 7.90 6.21 -14.63
C ALA A 117 7.14 5.16 -15.46
N GLY A 118 6.91 5.39 -16.75
CA GLY A 118 6.24 4.44 -17.63
C GLY A 118 4.77 4.21 -17.27
N ASN A 119 4.02 5.25 -16.93
CA ASN A 119 2.65 5.19 -16.42
C ASN A 119 2.54 4.36 -15.13
N PHE A 120 3.47 4.53 -14.23
CA PHE A 120 3.46 3.86 -12.94
C PHE A 120 2.32 4.39 -12.06
N HIS A 121 1.52 3.48 -11.53
CA HIS A 121 0.48 3.75 -10.55
C HIS A 121 0.79 2.89 -9.32
N PRO A 122 1.35 3.48 -8.24
CA PRO A 122 1.57 2.76 -7.01
C PRO A 122 0.24 2.30 -6.40
N ASP A 123 0.21 1.15 -5.76
CA ASP A 123 -1.01 0.60 -5.18
C ASP A 123 -1.44 1.37 -3.92
N PHE A 124 -0.47 1.95 -3.19
CA PHE A 124 -0.72 2.70 -1.97
C PHE A 124 0.04 4.02 -1.92
N ILE A 125 -0.58 4.98 -1.24
CA ILE A 125 0.02 6.25 -0.86
C ILE A 125 -0.09 6.36 0.66
N LEU A 126 1.05 6.58 1.34
CA LEU A 126 1.09 6.90 2.75
C LEU A 126 1.45 8.36 2.94
N TRP A 127 0.89 8.98 3.95
CA TRP A 127 1.34 10.26 4.48
C TRP A 127 1.83 10.03 5.90
N LEU A 128 3.08 10.41 6.16
CA LEU A 128 3.63 10.51 7.50
C LEU A 128 3.87 11.98 7.81
N LEU A 129 3.08 12.53 8.69
CA LEU A 129 3.24 13.89 9.19
C LEU A 129 4.16 13.86 10.40
N ALA A 130 5.27 14.57 10.34
CA ALA A 130 6.28 14.60 11.40
C ALA A 130 7.00 15.97 11.41
N ALA A 131 7.14 16.60 12.57
CA ALA A 131 7.87 17.85 12.75
C ALA A 131 7.47 18.96 11.76
N GLY A 132 6.18 19.09 11.46
CA GLY A 132 5.66 20.09 10.53
C GLY A 132 5.88 19.78 9.04
N ARG A 133 6.43 18.61 8.71
CA ARG A 133 6.64 18.14 7.34
C ARG A 133 5.69 17.02 6.98
N GLN A 134 5.42 16.91 5.70
CA GLN A 134 4.61 15.88 5.10
C GLN A 134 5.49 14.97 4.23
N HIS A 135 5.65 13.73 4.65
CA HIS A 135 6.31 12.71 3.87
C HIS A 135 5.26 11.92 3.10
N VAL A 136 5.25 12.04 1.78
CA VAL A 136 4.35 11.29 0.89
C VAL A 136 5.12 10.11 0.33
N ILE A 137 4.66 8.91 0.65
CA ILE A 137 5.36 7.66 0.35
C ILE A 137 4.49 6.84 -0.60
N PHE A 138 4.99 6.59 -1.79
CA PHE A 138 4.33 5.75 -2.78
C PHE A 138 4.82 4.32 -2.63
N VAL A 139 3.90 3.37 -2.43
CA VAL A 139 4.24 1.96 -2.16
C VAL A 139 3.53 1.05 -3.14
N ASP A 140 4.31 0.11 -3.71
CA ASP A 140 3.81 -0.85 -4.68
C ASP A 140 4.19 -2.29 -4.25
N PRO A 141 3.30 -3.01 -3.53
CA PRO A 141 3.53 -4.40 -3.15
C PRO A 141 3.34 -5.33 -4.34
N LYS A 142 4.45 -5.86 -4.89
CA LYS A 142 4.39 -6.75 -6.07
C LYS A 142 5.54 -7.70 -6.22
N GLY A 143 5.37 -8.68 -7.13
CA GLY A 143 6.49 -9.46 -7.68
C GLY A 143 7.27 -8.65 -8.71
N ILE A 144 8.60 -8.70 -8.62
CA ILE A 144 9.51 -7.96 -9.50
C ILE A 144 10.29 -8.87 -10.46
N ARG A 145 9.95 -10.15 -10.51
CA ARG A 145 10.65 -11.15 -11.33
C ARG A 145 10.73 -10.79 -12.81
N ASN A 146 9.72 -10.12 -13.34
CA ASN A 146 9.60 -9.75 -14.74
C ASN A 146 10.10 -8.31 -15.03
N LEU A 147 10.65 -7.63 -14.05
CA LEU A 147 11.26 -6.30 -14.19
C LEU A 147 12.78 -6.44 -14.28
N GLY A 148 13.42 -5.51 -14.98
CA GLY A 148 14.87 -5.36 -14.94
C GLY A 148 15.30 -4.27 -13.97
N PRO A 149 16.60 -4.22 -13.57
CA PRO A 149 17.09 -3.16 -12.69
C PRO A 149 16.87 -1.75 -13.27
N SER A 150 16.89 -1.62 -14.61
CA SER A 150 16.67 -0.34 -15.31
C SER A 150 15.20 -0.07 -15.64
N ASP A 151 14.28 -0.88 -15.16
CA ASP A 151 12.84 -0.63 -15.36
C ASP A 151 12.46 0.72 -14.72
N PRO A 152 11.70 1.59 -15.40
CA PRO A 152 11.31 2.89 -14.87
C PRO A 152 10.63 2.83 -13.51
N LYS A 153 9.95 1.73 -13.18
CA LYS A 153 9.33 1.52 -11.87
C LYS A 153 10.36 1.26 -10.78
N ILE A 154 11.46 0.56 -11.12
CA ILE A 154 12.58 0.35 -10.20
C ILE A 154 13.34 1.66 -9.99
N GLN A 155 13.60 2.42 -11.07
CA GLN A 155 14.31 3.71 -11.02
C GLN A 155 13.46 4.85 -10.42
N PHE A 156 12.19 4.60 -10.14
CA PHE A 156 11.28 5.65 -9.67
C PHE A 156 11.71 6.26 -8.33
N HIS A 157 12.46 5.54 -7.50
CA HIS A 157 13.02 6.06 -6.25
C HIS A 157 13.96 7.27 -6.47
N GLU A 158 14.61 7.38 -7.64
CA GLU A 158 15.40 8.54 -8.05
C GLU A 158 14.52 9.60 -8.72
N THR A 159 13.71 9.19 -9.70
CA THR A 159 12.82 10.09 -10.45
C THR A 159 11.87 10.86 -9.54
N ILE A 160 11.39 10.25 -8.46
CA ILE A 160 10.50 10.93 -7.50
C ILE A 160 11.19 12.12 -6.80
N LYS A 161 12.52 12.09 -6.67
CA LYS A 161 13.30 13.21 -6.11
C LYS A 161 13.40 14.40 -7.06
N GLU A 162 13.42 14.15 -8.36
CA GLU A 162 13.33 15.22 -9.36
C GLU A 162 11.94 15.88 -9.32
N ILE A 163 10.89 15.09 -9.10
CA ILE A 163 9.52 15.60 -8.93
C ILE A 163 9.43 16.45 -7.65
N GLU A 164 10.01 15.98 -6.54
CA GLU A 164 10.10 16.73 -5.28
C GLU A 164 10.78 18.09 -5.47
N GLN A 165 11.93 18.12 -6.17
CA GLN A 165 12.64 19.36 -6.47
C GLN A 165 11.80 20.33 -7.33
N ARG A 166 11.07 19.82 -8.32
CA ARG A 166 10.16 20.64 -9.16
C ARG A 166 8.95 21.16 -8.39
N LEU A 167 8.50 20.44 -7.36
CA LEU A 167 7.42 20.88 -6.48
C LEU A 167 7.82 22.13 -5.68
N GLY A 168 9.10 22.20 -5.27
CA GLY A 168 9.67 23.36 -4.62
C GLY A 168 9.11 23.66 -3.23
N ASP A 169 8.41 22.74 -2.60
CA ASP A 169 7.90 22.87 -1.24
C ASP A 169 8.79 22.10 -0.25
N ALA A 170 9.55 22.81 0.57
CA ALA A 170 10.47 22.24 1.56
C ALA A 170 9.76 21.41 2.66
N ASN A 171 8.44 21.56 2.80
CA ASN A 171 7.65 20.80 3.78
C ASN A 171 7.08 19.51 3.22
N VAL A 172 7.21 19.28 1.90
CA VAL A 172 6.73 18.07 1.24
C VAL A 172 7.91 17.24 0.74
N LEU A 173 8.07 16.06 1.29
CA LEU A 173 9.12 15.12 0.93
C LEU A 173 8.50 13.89 0.28
N LEU A 174 9.00 13.52 -0.89
CA LEU A 174 8.46 12.41 -1.68
C LEU A 174 9.39 11.20 -1.61
N GLN A 175 8.83 10.01 -1.44
CA GLN A 175 9.54 8.74 -1.45
C GLN A 175 8.76 7.69 -2.23
N SER A 176 9.44 6.69 -2.76
CA SER A 176 8.77 5.52 -3.34
C SER A 176 9.47 4.24 -2.92
N PHE A 177 8.69 3.18 -2.73
CA PHE A 177 9.19 1.86 -2.38
C PHE A 177 8.45 0.78 -3.18
N ILE A 178 9.19 -0.24 -3.56
CA ILE A 178 8.62 -1.50 -3.99
C ILE A 178 8.74 -2.49 -2.84
N VAL A 179 7.61 -3.07 -2.44
CA VAL A 179 7.57 -4.13 -1.43
C VAL A 179 7.47 -5.47 -2.16
N SER A 180 8.64 -6.09 -2.38
CA SER A 180 8.74 -7.30 -3.19
C SER A 180 8.23 -8.54 -2.45
N ASN A 181 7.31 -9.26 -3.07
CA ASN A 181 6.95 -10.63 -2.70
C ASN A 181 7.80 -11.69 -3.42
N THR A 182 8.76 -11.27 -4.26
CA THR A 182 9.78 -12.13 -4.83
C THR A 182 11.00 -12.12 -3.93
N PRO A 183 11.51 -13.29 -3.50
CA PRO A 183 12.65 -13.36 -2.59
C PRO A 183 13.93 -12.72 -3.19
N SER A 184 14.77 -12.12 -2.34
CA SER A 184 16.01 -11.43 -2.74
C SER A 184 16.99 -12.38 -3.44
N HIS A 185 17.11 -13.63 -2.97
CA HIS A 185 17.99 -14.61 -3.59
C HIS A 185 17.57 -14.95 -5.04
N THR A 186 16.27 -14.95 -5.33
CA THR A 186 15.76 -15.12 -6.69
C THR A 186 16.16 -13.93 -7.57
N MET A 187 15.97 -12.73 -7.04
CA MET A 187 16.34 -11.51 -7.77
C MET A 187 17.84 -11.36 -7.96
N ARG A 188 18.63 -11.80 -6.99
CA ARG A 188 20.11 -11.85 -7.11
C ARG A 188 20.56 -12.66 -8.32
N MET A 189 19.93 -13.81 -8.56
CA MET A 189 20.24 -14.63 -9.73
C MET A 189 19.83 -13.97 -11.06
N LEU A 190 18.71 -13.23 -11.06
CA LEU A 190 18.18 -12.60 -12.28
C LEU A 190 18.89 -11.29 -12.62
N TRP A 191 19.22 -10.48 -11.61
CA TRP A 191 19.76 -9.13 -11.79
C TRP A 191 21.27 -9.02 -11.57
N ASN A 192 21.91 -10.08 -11.07
CA ASN A 192 23.30 -10.06 -10.62
C ASN A 192 23.57 -8.89 -9.63
N MET A 193 22.64 -8.65 -8.74
CA MET A 193 22.64 -7.56 -7.77
C MET A 193 22.38 -8.16 -6.38
N ASP A 194 23.09 -7.74 -5.36
CA ASP A 194 22.85 -8.25 -4.02
C ASP A 194 21.67 -7.56 -3.33
N LYS A 195 21.26 -8.09 -2.16
CA LYS A 195 20.12 -7.56 -1.43
C LYS A 195 20.31 -6.11 -0.97
N ALA A 196 21.54 -5.76 -0.56
CA ALA A 196 21.86 -4.42 -0.09
C ALA A 196 21.74 -3.39 -1.22
N ASP A 197 22.22 -3.73 -2.42
CA ASP A 197 22.10 -2.87 -3.59
C ASP A 197 20.62 -2.69 -4.00
N MET A 198 19.82 -3.78 -3.94
CA MET A 198 18.39 -3.68 -4.19
C MET A 198 17.68 -2.79 -3.16
N GLN A 199 18.10 -2.85 -1.90
CA GLN A 199 17.54 -1.99 -0.84
C GLN A 199 17.92 -0.51 -1.04
N GLN A 200 19.09 -0.21 -1.64
CA GLN A 200 19.45 1.15 -2.06
C GLN A 200 18.50 1.67 -3.16
N CYS A 201 17.99 0.78 -4.01
CA CYS A 201 16.94 1.10 -4.98
C CYS A 201 15.52 1.11 -4.36
N HIS A 202 15.41 1.23 -3.04
CA HIS A 202 14.15 1.24 -2.29
C HIS A 202 13.27 -0.01 -2.52
N ILE A 203 13.90 -1.17 -2.73
CA ILE A 203 13.22 -2.46 -2.81
C ILE A 203 13.32 -3.13 -1.44
N LEU A 204 12.17 -3.42 -0.85
CA LEU A 204 12.05 -4.10 0.44
C LEU A 204 11.45 -5.48 0.22
N PHE A 205 11.86 -6.47 1.01
CA PHE A 205 11.46 -7.86 0.81
C PHE A 205 10.45 -8.30 1.88
N GLN A 206 9.19 -8.38 1.49
CA GLN A 206 8.04 -8.56 2.38
C GLN A 206 8.14 -9.80 3.27
N GLU A 207 8.47 -10.96 2.68
CA GLU A 207 8.52 -12.23 3.42
C GLU A 207 9.83 -12.41 4.19
N GLU A 208 10.95 -11.93 3.64
CA GLU A 208 12.27 -12.07 4.27
C GLU A 208 12.47 -11.09 5.43
N ASP A 209 11.98 -9.87 5.27
CA ASP A 209 12.17 -8.77 6.22
C ASP A 209 10.87 -8.43 6.96
N LYS A 210 9.97 -9.39 7.11
CA LYS A 210 8.60 -9.22 7.61
C LYS A 210 8.50 -8.30 8.83
N ASP A 211 9.38 -8.47 9.81
CA ASP A 211 9.32 -7.75 11.08
C ASP A 211 10.03 -6.37 11.00
N THR A 212 10.75 -6.09 9.95
CA THR A 212 11.64 -4.92 9.87
C THR A 212 11.41 -4.03 8.66
N TYR A 213 10.85 -4.51 7.55
CA TYR A 213 10.75 -3.72 6.32
C TYR A 213 9.87 -2.48 6.48
N VAL A 214 8.76 -2.57 7.23
CA VAL A 214 7.90 -1.42 7.51
C VAL A 214 8.66 -0.38 8.32
N ARG A 215 9.39 -0.81 9.34
CA ARG A 215 10.26 0.08 10.12
C ARG A 215 11.30 0.74 9.24
N SER A 216 11.99 -0.03 8.40
CA SER A 216 13.01 0.49 7.49
C SER A 216 12.44 1.53 6.55
N MET A 217 11.29 1.27 5.94
CA MET A 217 10.58 2.21 5.06
C MET A 217 10.26 3.52 5.79
N LEU A 218 9.68 3.44 6.98
CA LEU A 218 9.28 4.63 7.73
C LEU A 218 10.47 5.36 8.39
N SER A 219 11.57 4.66 8.72
CA SER A 219 12.79 5.26 9.30
C SER A 219 13.59 6.06 8.28
N ILE A 220 13.73 5.60 7.04
CA ILE A 220 14.36 6.38 5.95
C ILE A 220 13.68 7.75 5.82
N VAL A 221 12.37 7.78 6.06
CA VAL A 221 11.57 9.00 6.03
C VAL A 221 11.78 9.85 7.28
N ALA A 222 11.95 9.23 8.46
CA ALA A 222 12.09 9.93 9.73
C ALA A 222 13.51 10.55 9.92
N ASP A 223 14.56 9.89 9.44
CA ASP A 223 15.95 10.35 9.57
C ASP A 223 16.22 11.62 8.74
N LEU A 224 15.52 11.80 7.62
CA LEU A 224 15.57 13.03 6.83
C LEU A 224 15.01 14.25 7.58
N SER A 225 14.21 14.05 8.62
CA SER A 225 13.72 15.15 9.46
C SER A 225 14.74 15.60 10.52
N ALA A 226 15.69 14.75 10.91
CA ALA A 226 16.70 15.06 11.93
C ALA A 226 17.91 15.85 11.38
N THR A 227 18.19 15.77 10.07
CA THR A 227 19.42 16.33 9.47
C THR A 227 19.32 17.81 9.11
N THR A 228 18.18 18.47 9.33
CA THR A 228 17.97 19.89 8.92
C THR A 228 17.86 20.84 10.11
N THR A 229 18.33 20.46 11.29
CA THR A 229 18.40 21.34 12.47
C THR A 229 19.87 21.67 12.79
N GLN A 230 20.61 22.19 11.82
CA GLN A 230 21.89 22.90 12.05
C GLN A 230 21.89 24.21 11.28
#